data_6f5e331e814cd9d72cb8834041197296
#
_entry.id   6f5e331e814cd9d72cb8834041197296
#
_cell.length_a   1.000
_cell.length_b   1.000
_cell.length_c   1.000
_cell.angle_alpha   90.00
_cell.angle_beta   90.00
_cell.angle_gamma   90.00
#
_symmetry.space_group_name_H-M   'P 1'
#
loop_
_entity.id
_entity.type
_entity.pdbx_description
1 polymer ?
#
loop_
_entity_poly.entity_id
_entity_poly.type
_entity_poly.pdbx_seq_one_letter_code
_entity_poly.pdbx_strand_id
1 'polypeptide(L)' 'KKLAQWAAEKQNLDASKVDAYIDEVIIADFDEPGHEDVIRKIFNDFKKANINISYDEIKDKLSDFEKEAMNKLSE' A
#
# COMPACT_ATOMS: atom_id res chain seq x y z
N LYS A 1 -5.08 1.38 4.50
CA LYS A 1 -6.06 0.59 3.75
C LYS A 1 -6.10 0.91 2.27
N LYS A 2 -6.21 2.19 1.92
CA LYS A 2 -6.28 2.59 0.52
C LYS A 2 -5.00 2.24 -0.25
N LEU A 3 -3.85 2.41 0.39
CA LEU A 3 -2.59 2.06 -0.24
C LEU A 3 -2.50 0.56 -0.53
N ALA A 4 -2.91 -0.27 0.42
CA ALA A 4 -2.93 -1.71 0.25
C ALA A 4 -3.90 -2.12 -0.85
N GLN A 5 -5.07 -1.51 -0.90
CA GLN A 5 -6.06 -1.75 -1.94
C GLN A 5 -5.52 -1.38 -3.32
N TRP A 6 -4.90 -0.22 -3.42
CA TRP A 6 -4.26 0.23 -4.65
C TRP A 6 -3.19 -0.76 -5.11
N ALA A 7 -2.36 -1.22 -4.17
CA ALA A 7 -1.30 -2.18 -4.48
C ALA A 7 -1.86 -3.51 -4.95
N ALA A 8 -2.94 -3.97 -4.32
CA ALA A 8 -3.61 -5.21 -4.72
C ALA A 8 -4.19 -5.11 -6.13
N GLU A 9 -4.79 -3.97 -6.45
CA GLU A 9 -5.34 -3.71 -7.78
C GLU A 9 -4.24 -3.73 -8.84
N LYS A 10 -3.10 -3.14 -8.56
CA LYS A 10 -1.96 -3.11 -9.48
C LYS A 10 -1.41 -4.51 -9.73
N GLN A 11 -1.53 -5.40 -8.76
CA GLN A 11 -1.08 -6.78 -8.89
C GLN A 11 -2.14 -7.70 -9.54
N ASN A 12 -3.30 -7.15 -9.89
CA ASN A 12 -4.41 -7.91 -10.49
C ASN A 12 -4.87 -9.07 -9.61
N LEU A 13 -4.91 -8.86 -8.31
CA LEU A 13 -5.35 -9.88 -7.38
C LEU A 13 -6.87 -10.07 -7.46
N ASP A 14 -7.31 -11.32 -7.31
CA ASP A 14 -8.74 -11.63 -7.21
C ASP A 14 -9.35 -10.99 -5.97
N ALA A 15 -10.65 -10.72 -6.00
CA ALA A 15 -11.34 -10.08 -4.87
C ALA A 15 -11.09 -10.80 -3.55
N SER A 16 -11.04 -12.14 -3.58
CA SER A 16 -10.77 -12.94 -2.38
C SER A 16 -9.34 -12.76 -1.86
N LYS A 17 -8.41 -12.41 -2.74
CA LYS A 17 -7.01 -12.21 -2.37
C LYS A 17 -6.73 -10.77 -1.95
N VAL A 18 -7.54 -9.82 -2.42
CA VAL A 18 -7.39 -8.41 -2.07
C VAL A 18 -7.50 -8.21 -0.56
N ASP A 19 -8.51 -8.79 0.06
CA ASP A 19 -8.71 -8.67 1.51
C ASP A 19 -7.53 -9.26 2.29
N ALA A 20 -7.05 -10.43 1.87
CA ALA A 20 -5.89 -11.05 2.50
C ALA A 20 -4.64 -10.19 2.36
N TYR A 21 -4.46 -9.57 1.20
CA TYR A 21 -3.31 -8.69 0.95
C TYR A 21 -3.38 -7.44 1.83
N ILE A 22 -4.57 -6.85 1.96
CA ILE A 22 -4.77 -5.69 2.83
C ILE A 22 -4.38 -6.04 4.27
N ASP A 23 -4.81 -7.22 4.75
CA ASP A 23 -4.45 -7.70 6.08
C ASP A 23 -2.94 -7.85 6.25
N GLU A 24 -2.24 -8.38 5.25
CA GLU A 24 -0.79 -8.52 5.28
C GLU A 24 -0.10 -7.16 5.41
N VAL A 25 -0.59 -6.16 4.67
CA VAL A 25 -0.02 -4.81 4.72
C VAL A 25 -0.27 -4.17 6.09
N ILE A 26 -1.47 -4.36 6.63
CA ILE A 26 -1.80 -3.83 7.97
C ILE A 26 -0.89 -4.45 9.03
N ILE A 27 -0.64 -5.75 8.96
CA ILE A 27 0.25 -6.44 9.89
C ILE A 27 1.68 -5.89 9.77
N ALA A 28 2.16 -5.66 8.55
CA ALA A 28 3.48 -5.09 8.33
C ALA A 28 3.60 -3.69 8.94
N ASP A 29 2.52 -2.91 8.88
CA ASP A 29 2.49 -1.56 9.45
C ASP A 29 2.59 -1.57 10.97
N PHE A 30 2.10 -2.61 11.63
CA PHE A 30 2.18 -2.74 13.09
C PHE A 30 3.55 -3.17 13.60
N ASP A 31 4.39 -3.78 12.75
CA ASP A 31 5.69 -4.31 13.19
C ASP A 31 6.67 -3.21 13.58
N GLU A 32 6.63 -2.05 12.92
CA GLU A 32 7.52 -0.94 13.23
C GLU A 32 6.79 0.40 13.12
N PRO A 33 7.20 1.41 13.91
CA PRO A 33 6.66 2.76 13.76
C PRO A 33 7.16 3.37 12.43
N GLY A 34 6.25 3.93 11.66
CA GLY A 34 6.57 4.56 10.39
C GLY A 34 6.05 3.79 9.20
N HIS A 35 6.18 4.36 8.02
CA HIS A 35 5.58 3.82 6.81
C HIS A 35 6.57 3.10 5.89
N GLU A 36 7.84 3.10 6.22
CA GLU A 36 8.87 2.52 5.36
C GLU A 36 8.71 1.02 5.15
N ASP A 37 8.32 0.30 6.19
CA ASP A 37 8.10 -1.14 6.09
C ASP A 37 6.96 -1.48 5.14
N VAL A 38 5.89 -0.70 5.20
CA VAL A 38 4.74 -0.86 4.30
C VAL A 38 5.17 -0.62 2.86
N ILE A 39 5.89 0.46 2.61
CA ILE A 39 6.35 0.82 1.28
C ILE A 39 7.29 -0.27 0.74
N ARG A 40 8.20 -0.74 1.57
CA ARG A 40 9.16 -1.78 1.19
C ARG A 40 8.46 -3.10 0.87
N LYS A 41 7.48 -3.48 1.67
CA LYS A 41 6.69 -4.68 1.40
C LYS A 41 6.00 -4.59 0.04
N ILE A 42 5.32 -3.49 -0.22
CA ILE A 42 4.60 -3.28 -1.48
C ILE A 42 5.57 -3.28 -2.66
N PHE A 43 6.71 -2.61 -2.50
CA PHE A 43 7.73 -2.57 -3.54
C PHE A 43 8.25 -3.97 -3.88
N ASN A 44 8.53 -4.78 -2.86
CA ASN A 44 8.98 -6.16 -3.06
C ASN A 44 7.91 -7.01 -3.74
N ASP A 45 6.66 -6.83 -3.36
CA ASP A 45 5.54 -7.56 -3.96
C ASP A 45 5.37 -7.18 -5.43
N PHE A 46 5.55 -5.90 -5.77
CA PHE A 46 5.51 -5.45 -7.16
C PHE A 46 6.65 -6.08 -7.97
N LYS A 47 7.84 -6.16 -7.41
CA LYS A 47 8.96 -6.83 -8.07
C LYS A 47 8.66 -8.29 -8.36
N LYS A 48 8.09 -8.98 -7.40
CA LYS A 48 7.72 -10.40 -7.57
C LYS A 48 6.66 -10.58 -8.66
N ALA A 49 5.79 -9.60 -8.83
CA ALA A 49 4.73 -9.62 -9.84
C ALA A 49 5.16 -9.02 -11.17
N ASN A 50 6.44 -8.67 -11.32
CA ASN A 50 7.00 -8.03 -12.53
C ASN A 50 6.32 -6.68 -12.84
N ILE A 51 5.90 -5.97 -11.81
CA ILE A 51 5.30 -4.64 -11.96
C ILE A 51 6.40 -3.60 -11.82
N ASN A 52 6.55 -2.75 -12.82
CA ASN A 52 7.60 -1.75 -12.87
C ASN A 52 7.14 -0.44 -12.23
N ILE A 53 6.99 -0.45 -10.90
CA ILE A 53 6.65 0.74 -10.12
C ILE A 53 7.79 1.00 -9.15
N SER A 54 8.27 2.25 -9.11
CA SER A 54 9.40 2.62 -8.27
C SER A 54 8.98 2.77 -6.81
N TYR A 55 9.96 2.68 -5.92
CA TYR A 55 9.77 2.93 -4.50
C TYR A 55 9.17 4.33 -4.26
N ASP A 56 9.65 5.32 -4.99
CA ASP A 56 9.18 6.70 -4.87
C ASP A 56 7.71 6.86 -5.25
N GLU A 57 7.26 6.12 -6.26
CA GLU A 57 5.85 6.14 -6.67
C GLU A 57 4.94 5.63 -5.56
N ILE A 58 5.36 4.57 -4.88
CA ILE A 58 4.61 4.01 -3.76
C ILE A 58 4.55 5.01 -2.61
N LYS A 59 5.68 5.64 -2.33
CA LYS A 59 5.79 6.66 -1.28
C LYS A 59 4.88 7.84 -1.58
N ASP A 60 4.85 8.29 -2.83
CA ASP A 60 3.99 9.39 -3.27
C ASP A 60 2.52 9.03 -3.11
N LYS A 61 2.14 7.80 -3.44
CA LYS A 61 0.77 7.33 -3.27
C LYS A 61 0.35 7.33 -1.81
N LEU A 62 1.23 6.88 -0.94
CA LEU A 62 0.95 6.91 0.50
C LEU A 62 0.71 8.34 0.97
N SER A 63 1.55 9.26 0.53
CA SER A 63 1.41 10.68 0.87
C SER A 63 0.09 11.25 0.38
N ASP A 64 -0.31 10.91 -0.85
CA ASP A 64 -1.58 11.36 -1.43
C ASP A 64 -2.78 10.85 -0.61
N PHE A 65 -2.75 9.59 -0.21
CA PHE A 65 -3.82 9.01 0.59
C PHE A 65 -3.89 9.62 1.99
N GLU A 66 -2.75 9.94 2.58
CA GLU A 66 -2.70 10.64 3.86
C GLU A 66 -3.31 12.04 3.76
N LYS A 67 -3.01 12.76 2.71
CA LYS A 67 -3.59 14.08 2.45
C LYS A 67 -5.10 14.01 2.28
N GLU A 68 -5.58 13.00 1.56
CA GLU A 68 -7.01 12.77 1.38
C GLU A 68 -7.70 12.57 2.73
N ALA A 69 -7.11 11.72 3.57
CA ALA A 69 -7.67 11.43 4.89
C ALA A 69 -7.70 12.69 5.76
N MET A 70 -6.65 13.50 5.72
CA MET A 70 -6.61 14.77 6.46
C MET A 70 -7.66 15.75 5.96
N ASN A 71 -7.86 15.85 4.66
CA ASN A 71 -8.88 16.74 4.09
C ASN A 71 -10.28 16.33 4.53
N LYS A 72 -10.55 15.05 4.60
CA LYS A 72 -11.84 14.55 5.07
C LYS A 72 -12.06 14.84 6.57
N LEU A 73 -11.00 14.77 7.34
CA LEU A 73 -11.07 15.05 8.78
C LEU A 73 -11.25 16.54 9.08
N SER A 74 -10.80 17.40 8.19
CA SER A 74 -10.92 18.86 8.38
C SER A 74 -12.27 19.41 7.92
N GLU A 75 -13.08 18.59 7.30
CA GLU A 75 -14.46 18.96 6.97
C GLU A 75 -15.37 18.59 8.12
#